data_f8cef4e661fa7535c18a97dcaf1c52d4
#
_entry.id   f8cef4e661fa7535c18a97dcaf1c52d4
#
_cell.length_a   1.000
_cell.length_b   1.000
_cell.length_c   1.000
_cell.angle_alpha   90.00
_cell.angle_beta   90.00
_cell.angle_gamma   90.00
#
_symmetry.space_group_name_H-M   'P 1'
#
loop_
_entity.id
_entity.type
_entity.pdbx_description
1 polymer ?
#
loop_
_entity_poly.entity_id
_entity_poly.type
_entity_poly.pdbx_seq_one_letter_code
_entity_poly.pdbx_strand_id
1 'polypeptide(L)'
;VHAQYIDKQTYTFAIKKADTLKLDKYVMIDQIQGTQSKPVILFAFGGGFKGGRRDNPDYISYFHFLARAGYVVVSTDYRTQLKDIDKSEYSDLQGFSSALQQAITCAVEDFGDATNYIIEHSVEWQINPAQIIACGSSAGAITALQAEYEICNQTAFADRLPANFNYAGVISFSGAICANG
;
A
#
# COMPACT_ATOMS: atom_id res chain seq x y z
N VAL A 1 3.08 -26.80 -23.47
CA VAL A 1 2.77 -26.30 -22.10
C VAL A 1 3.57 -25.03 -21.93
N HIS A 2 2.89 -23.86 -22.05
CA HIS A 2 3.56 -22.56 -21.83
C HIS A 2 3.75 -22.39 -20.33
N ALA A 3 4.99 -22.16 -19.89
CA ALA A 3 5.28 -21.87 -18.50
C ALA A 3 4.70 -20.51 -18.15
N GLN A 4 3.69 -20.49 -17.29
CA GLN A 4 3.18 -19.27 -16.67
C GLN A 4 4.23 -18.76 -15.70
N TYR A 5 4.75 -17.56 -15.94
CA TYR A 5 5.80 -16.96 -15.14
C TYR A 5 5.29 -15.66 -14.51
N ILE A 6 5.55 -15.48 -13.23
CA ILE A 6 5.28 -14.22 -12.53
C ILE A 6 6.57 -13.40 -12.53
N ASP A 7 6.51 -12.25 -13.16
CA ASP A 7 7.59 -11.27 -13.14
C ASP A 7 7.48 -10.40 -11.91
N LYS A 8 8.63 -10.15 -11.27
CA LYS A 8 8.77 -9.24 -10.15
C LYS A 8 9.72 -8.11 -10.54
N GLN A 9 9.25 -6.89 -10.44
CA GLN A 9 10.05 -5.68 -10.68
C GLN A 9 9.97 -4.77 -9.46
N THR A 10 11.10 -4.14 -9.10
CA THR A 10 11.20 -3.23 -7.97
C THR A 10 11.43 -1.80 -8.46
N TYR A 11 10.66 -0.86 -7.92
CA TYR A 11 10.74 0.55 -8.26
C TYR A 11 10.94 1.39 -7.01
N THR A 12 11.67 2.51 -7.12
CA THR A 12 11.71 3.56 -6.09
C THR A 12 10.64 4.56 -6.41
N PHE A 13 9.65 4.75 -5.52
CA PHE A 13 8.55 5.68 -5.76
C PHE A 13 8.66 6.98 -4.97
N ALA A 14 9.42 7.00 -3.87
CA ALA A 14 9.66 8.21 -3.09
C ALA A 14 11.01 8.17 -2.37
N ILE A 15 11.57 9.36 -2.14
CA ILE A 15 12.72 9.57 -1.26
C ILE A 15 12.31 10.64 -0.26
N LYS A 16 12.26 10.28 1.04
CA LYS A 16 11.81 11.16 2.12
C LYS A 16 12.86 11.25 3.22
N LYS A 17 13.58 12.37 3.27
CA LYS A 17 14.74 12.55 4.17
C LYS A 17 15.79 11.45 3.91
N ALA A 18 15.96 10.55 4.87
CA ALA A 18 16.88 9.41 4.77
C ALA A 18 16.25 8.13 4.21
N ASP A 19 14.91 8.10 4.06
CA ASP A 19 14.18 6.91 3.64
C ASP A 19 14.01 6.84 2.12
N THR A 20 14.42 5.73 1.54
CA THR A 20 14.13 5.39 0.15
C THR A 20 13.01 4.37 0.12
N LEU A 21 11.81 4.80 -0.30
CA LEU A 21 10.63 3.97 -0.35
C LEU A 21 10.51 3.29 -1.71
N LYS A 22 10.34 1.97 -1.68
CA LYS A 22 10.25 1.13 -2.87
C LYS A 22 8.93 0.37 -2.89
N LEU A 23 8.54 -0.05 -4.08
CA LEU A 23 7.44 -0.99 -4.29
C LEU A 23 7.90 -2.14 -5.19
N ASP A 24 7.30 -3.31 -4.97
CA ASP A 24 7.49 -4.50 -5.78
C ASP A 24 6.22 -4.78 -6.57
N LYS A 25 6.32 -4.78 -7.89
CA LYS A 25 5.25 -5.13 -8.80
C LYS A 25 5.36 -6.61 -9.20
N TYR A 26 4.29 -7.37 -9.01
CA TYR A 26 4.15 -8.76 -9.44
C TYR A 26 3.09 -8.84 -10.51
N VAL A 27 3.42 -9.41 -11.65
CA VAL A 27 2.50 -9.57 -12.78
C VAL A 27 2.70 -10.92 -13.45
N MET A 28 1.60 -11.57 -13.81
CA MET A 28 1.64 -12.76 -14.66
C MET A 28 2.04 -12.35 -16.09
N ILE A 29 3.12 -12.93 -16.60
CA ILE A 29 3.51 -12.79 -18.00
C ILE A 29 2.70 -13.81 -18.80
N ASP A 30 1.69 -13.33 -19.51
CA ASP A 30 0.98 -14.08 -20.53
C ASP A 30 1.61 -13.79 -21.87
N GLN A 31 1.87 -14.84 -22.67
CA GLN A 31 2.37 -14.69 -24.04
C GLN A 31 1.30 -14.08 -24.98
N ILE A 32 0.06 -14.07 -24.54
CA ILE A 32 -1.04 -13.38 -25.23
C ILE A 32 -1.17 -12.00 -24.58
N GLN A 33 -0.60 -11.00 -25.23
CA GLN A 33 -0.82 -9.59 -24.84
C GLN A 33 -2.31 -9.26 -25.07
N GLY A 34 -3.10 -9.38 -24.01
CA GLY A 34 -4.45 -8.85 -24.00
C GLY A 34 -4.41 -7.32 -24.03
N THR A 35 -5.28 -6.71 -24.84
CA THR A 35 -5.46 -5.24 -24.89
C THR A 35 -6.18 -4.69 -23.66
N GLN A 36 -6.54 -5.54 -22.71
CA GLN A 36 -7.39 -5.19 -21.57
C GLN A 36 -6.53 -4.75 -20.38
N SER A 37 -6.80 -3.56 -19.86
CA SER A 37 -6.16 -3.02 -18.66
C SER A 37 -6.49 -3.89 -17.45
N LYS A 38 -5.48 -4.20 -16.62
CA LYS A 38 -5.61 -5.09 -15.44
C LYS A 38 -5.98 -4.30 -14.19
N PRO A 39 -6.78 -4.87 -13.28
CA PRO A 39 -6.97 -4.32 -11.93
C PRO A 39 -5.70 -4.46 -11.10
N VAL A 40 -5.58 -3.61 -10.08
CA VAL A 40 -4.40 -3.56 -9.20
C VAL A 40 -4.80 -3.88 -7.77
N ILE A 41 -3.99 -4.67 -7.08
CA ILE A 41 -3.99 -4.78 -5.62
C ILE A 41 -2.77 -4.03 -5.10
N LEU A 42 -2.99 -2.93 -4.39
CA LEU A 42 -1.93 -2.22 -3.66
C LEU A 42 -1.90 -2.71 -2.22
N PHE A 43 -0.83 -3.40 -1.85
CA PHE A 43 -0.69 -4.07 -0.56
C PHE A 43 0.31 -3.37 0.36
N ALA A 44 -0.11 -3.12 1.61
CA ALA A 44 0.74 -2.67 2.71
C ALA A 44 0.96 -3.80 3.74
N PHE A 45 2.21 -4.02 4.13
CA PHE A 45 2.59 -5.07 5.06
C PHE A 45 2.22 -4.76 6.52
N GLY A 46 2.15 -5.80 7.36
CA GLY A 46 2.00 -5.68 8.81
C GLY A 46 3.34 -5.51 9.52
N GLY A 47 3.29 -5.11 10.79
CA GLY A 47 4.48 -4.96 11.64
C GLY A 47 4.36 -3.88 12.71
N GLY A 48 3.12 -3.46 13.05
CA GLY A 48 2.83 -2.53 14.15
C GLY A 48 3.45 -1.15 13.97
N PHE A 49 3.70 -0.70 12.74
CA PHE A 49 4.42 0.54 12.42
C PHE A 49 5.85 0.59 12.99
N LYS A 50 6.38 -0.56 13.43
CA LYS A 50 7.74 -0.69 14.00
C LYS A 50 8.70 -1.42 13.08
N GLY A 51 8.19 -2.18 12.12
CA GLY A 51 8.97 -2.99 11.21
C GLY A 51 8.10 -3.66 10.16
N GLY A 52 8.63 -4.69 9.53
CA GLY A 52 8.03 -5.33 8.38
C GLY A 52 8.72 -4.93 7.09
N ARG A 53 8.32 -5.56 6.00
CA ARG A 53 8.88 -5.28 4.68
C ARG A 53 7.93 -5.75 3.59
N ARG A 54 7.94 -5.06 2.43
CA ARG A 54 7.10 -5.33 1.26
C ARG A 54 7.32 -6.71 0.65
N ASP A 55 8.53 -7.25 0.77
CA ASP A 55 8.95 -8.54 0.20
C ASP A 55 9.04 -9.66 1.25
N ASN A 56 8.23 -9.56 2.33
CA ASN A 56 8.17 -10.62 3.33
C ASN A 56 7.71 -11.94 2.69
N PRO A 57 8.48 -13.03 2.86
CA PRO A 57 8.17 -14.35 2.28
C PRO A 57 6.76 -14.86 2.59
N ASP A 58 6.19 -14.50 3.74
CA ASP A 58 4.85 -14.94 4.15
C ASP A 58 3.73 -14.43 3.23
N TYR A 59 3.97 -13.33 2.51
CA TYR A 59 2.98 -12.76 1.58
C TYR A 59 3.16 -13.21 0.13
N ILE A 60 4.31 -13.76 -0.25
CA ILE A 60 4.67 -14.03 -1.65
C ILE A 60 3.68 -15.02 -2.30
N SER A 61 3.28 -16.08 -1.58
CA SER A 61 2.29 -17.04 -2.09
C SER A 61 0.94 -16.36 -2.39
N TYR A 62 0.52 -15.42 -1.56
CA TYR A 62 -0.69 -14.63 -1.75
C TYR A 62 -0.56 -13.70 -2.97
N PHE A 63 0.57 -13.01 -3.12
CA PHE A 63 0.83 -12.17 -4.29
C PHE A 63 0.81 -12.98 -5.58
N HIS A 64 1.43 -14.15 -5.58
CA HIS A 64 1.43 -15.05 -6.73
C HIS A 64 0.03 -15.57 -7.06
N PHE A 65 -0.78 -15.88 -6.05
CA PHE A 65 -2.17 -16.29 -6.23
C PHE A 65 -2.97 -15.18 -6.94
N LEU A 66 -2.88 -13.95 -6.46
CA LEU A 66 -3.58 -12.80 -7.05
C LEU A 66 -3.08 -12.48 -8.47
N ALA A 67 -1.77 -12.55 -8.71
CA ALA A 67 -1.21 -12.34 -10.04
C ALA A 67 -1.72 -13.39 -11.05
N ARG A 68 -1.83 -14.66 -10.63
CA ARG A 68 -2.44 -15.72 -11.46
C ARG A 68 -3.94 -15.50 -11.69
N ALA A 69 -4.63 -14.83 -10.77
CA ALA A 69 -6.04 -14.44 -10.93
C ALA A 69 -6.23 -13.22 -11.86
N GLY A 70 -5.15 -12.65 -12.41
CA GLY A 70 -5.20 -11.56 -13.39
C GLY A 70 -4.97 -10.15 -12.82
N TYR A 71 -4.66 -10.03 -11.53
CA TYR A 71 -4.32 -8.75 -10.94
C TYR A 71 -2.84 -8.38 -11.18
N VAL A 72 -2.55 -7.09 -11.28
CA VAL A 72 -1.21 -6.59 -10.99
C VAL A 72 -1.13 -6.36 -9.47
N VAL A 73 -0.20 -7.02 -8.81
CA VAL A 73 -0.03 -6.87 -7.36
C VAL A 73 1.16 -5.95 -7.10
N VAL A 74 0.94 -4.92 -6.31
CA VAL A 74 1.97 -3.97 -5.90
C VAL A 74 2.10 -4.00 -4.38
N SER A 75 3.21 -4.49 -3.88
CA SER A 75 3.52 -4.45 -2.45
C SER A 75 4.43 -3.25 -2.19
N THR A 76 4.03 -2.37 -1.27
CA THR A 76 4.72 -1.09 -1.06
C THR A 76 5.41 -1.00 0.29
N ASP A 77 6.55 -0.28 0.33
CA ASP A 77 7.12 0.24 1.57
C ASP A 77 6.26 1.40 2.09
N TYR A 78 6.31 1.60 3.38
CA TYR A 78 5.90 2.82 4.07
C TYR A 78 6.82 3.03 5.28
N ARG A 79 6.96 4.27 5.74
CA ARG A 79 7.81 4.59 6.90
C ARG A 79 7.23 4.02 8.18
N THR A 80 8.02 3.21 8.88
CA THR A 80 7.66 2.56 10.14
C THR A 80 8.10 3.43 11.32
N GLN A 81 7.38 4.52 11.56
CA GLN A 81 7.80 5.58 12.48
C GLN A 81 7.95 5.17 13.94
N LEU A 82 7.24 4.13 14.39
CA LEU A 82 7.39 3.65 15.77
C LEU A 82 8.66 2.82 15.99
N LYS A 83 9.46 2.57 14.95
CA LYS A 83 10.72 1.81 15.04
C LYS A 83 11.75 2.52 15.92
N ASP A 84 11.86 3.82 15.76
CA ASP A 84 12.92 4.65 16.34
C ASP A 84 12.45 5.45 17.57
N ILE A 85 11.19 5.27 18.00
CA ILE A 85 10.67 5.95 19.19
C ILE A 85 11.07 5.19 20.44
N ASP A 86 11.74 5.86 21.37
CA ASP A 86 12.07 5.31 22.68
C ASP A 86 10.78 5.02 23.46
N LYS A 87 10.75 3.87 24.15
CA LYS A 87 9.61 3.48 25.00
C LYS A 87 9.29 4.48 26.11
N SER A 88 10.25 5.30 26.50
CA SER A 88 10.06 6.39 27.46
C SER A 88 9.22 7.54 26.91
N GLU A 89 9.18 7.74 25.56
CA GLU A 89 8.42 8.80 24.90
C GLU A 89 6.92 8.52 24.88
N TYR A 90 6.49 7.27 25.12
CA TYR A 90 5.08 6.89 25.30
C TYR A 90 4.86 6.08 26.57
N SER A 91 5.40 6.57 27.66
CA SER A 91 5.26 5.97 29.00
C SER A 91 3.83 6.00 29.51
N ASP A 92 2.99 6.85 28.96
CA ASP A 92 1.55 6.93 29.25
C ASP A 92 0.70 6.65 28.00
N LEU A 93 -0.60 6.42 28.21
CA LEU A 93 -1.57 6.12 27.16
C LEU A 93 -1.69 7.26 26.13
N GLN A 94 -1.59 8.50 26.56
CA GLN A 94 -1.74 9.67 25.70
C GLN A 94 -0.55 9.83 24.77
N GLY A 95 0.66 9.66 25.27
CA GLY A 95 1.90 9.69 24.46
C GLY A 95 1.91 8.57 23.42
N PHE A 96 1.52 7.35 23.82
CA PHE A 96 1.40 6.24 22.88
C PHE A 96 0.34 6.51 21.80
N SER A 97 -0.83 7.02 22.17
CA SER A 97 -1.90 7.35 21.21
C SER A 97 -1.43 8.39 20.19
N SER A 98 -0.75 9.44 20.65
CA SER A 98 -0.20 10.50 19.78
C SER A 98 0.86 9.95 18.82
N ALA A 99 1.78 9.12 19.30
CA ALA A 99 2.82 8.50 18.49
C ALA A 99 2.22 7.55 17.44
N LEU A 100 1.22 6.76 17.82
CA LEU A 100 0.51 5.86 16.91
C LEU A 100 -0.22 6.65 15.82
N GLN A 101 -0.91 7.74 16.18
CA GLN A 101 -1.61 8.59 15.20
C GLN A 101 -0.64 9.20 14.19
N GLN A 102 0.52 9.68 14.63
CA GLN A 102 1.56 10.20 13.74
C GLN A 102 2.10 9.11 12.80
N ALA A 103 2.31 7.89 13.31
CA ALA A 103 2.77 6.76 12.52
C ALA A 103 1.74 6.36 11.44
N ILE A 104 0.45 6.34 11.79
CA ILE A 104 -0.65 6.09 10.84
C ILE A 104 -0.67 7.17 9.75
N THR A 105 -0.66 8.45 10.14
CA THR A 105 -0.65 9.57 9.18
C THR A 105 0.52 9.46 8.20
N CYS A 106 1.71 9.17 8.71
CA CYS A 106 2.90 9.00 7.90
C CYS A 106 2.79 7.82 6.91
N ALA A 107 2.26 6.67 7.37
CA ALA A 107 2.07 5.50 6.53
C ALA A 107 0.99 5.74 5.45
N VAL A 108 -0.09 6.46 5.78
CA VAL A 108 -1.16 6.85 4.84
C VAL A 108 -0.61 7.78 3.76
N GLU A 109 0.22 8.76 4.12
CA GLU A 109 0.90 9.62 3.14
C GLU A 109 1.76 8.81 2.16
N ASP A 110 2.55 7.87 2.67
CA ASP A 110 3.41 7.04 1.83
C ASP A 110 2.61 6.09 0.94
N PHE A 111 1.48 5.59 1.44
CA PHE A 111 0.54 4.77 0.68
C PHE A 111 -0.13 5.58 -0.45
N GLY A 112 -0.44 6.85 -0.20
CA GLY A 112 -0.92 7.79 -1.21
C GLY A 112 0.12 8.08 -2.28
N ASP A 113 1.38 8.25 -1.91
CA ASP A 113 2.47 8.45 -2.88
C ASP A 113 2.68 7.21 -3.76
N ALA A 114 2.58 6.00 -3.18
CA ALA A 114 2.61 4.75 -3.95
C ALA A 114 1.41 4.66 -4.91
N THR A 115 0.22 5.09 -4.49
CA THR A 115 -0.97 5.16 -5.32
C THR A 115 -0.76 6.09 -6.52
N ASN A 116 -0.24 7.29 -6.30
CA ASN A 116 0.08 8.23 -7.37
C ASN A 116 1.11 7.64 -8.36
N TYR A 117 2.15 7.01 -7.85
CA TYR A 117 3.15 6.36 -8.68
C TYR A 117 2.54 5.28 -9.60
N ILE A 118 1.62 4.46 -9.07
CA ILE A 118 0.89 3.45 -9.84
C ILE A 118 0.05 4.11 -10.95
N ILE A 119 -0.67 5.19 -10.62
CA ILE A 119 -1.51 5.93 -11.57
C ILE A 119 -0.66 6.53 -12.70
N GLU A 120 0.46 7.15 -12.38
CA GLU A 120 1.40 7.73 -13.34
C GLU A 120 1.97 6.69 -14.32
N HIS A 121 2.16 5.45 -13.86
CA HIS A 121 2.66 4.34 -14.68
C HIS A 121 1.54 3.49 -15.30
N SER A 122 0.29 3.93 -15.23
CA SER A 122 -0.86 3.11 -15.62
C SER A 122 -0.82 2.64 -17.09
N VAL A 123 -0.38 3.49 -17.99
CA VAL A 123 -0.25 3.16 -19.42
C VAL A 123 0.87 2.13 -19.63
N GLU A 124 2.05 2.38 -19.06
CA GLU A 124 3.21 1.48 -19.16
C GLU A 124 2.91 0.10 -18.58
N TRP A 125 2.22 0.05 -17.45
CA TRP A 125 1.89 -1.20 -16.75
C TRP A 125 0.61 -1.86 -17.25
N GLN A 126 -0.10 -1.24 -18.20
CA GLN A 126 -1.38 -1.71 -18.75
C GLN A 126 -2.40 -2.00 -17.63
N ILE A 127 -2.55 -1.06 -16.71
CA ILE A 127 -3.49 -1.15 -15.58
C ILE A 127 -4.61 -0.13 -15.72
N ASN A 128 -5.73 -0.42 -15.04
CA ASN A 128 -6.85 0.50 -14.93
C ASN A 128 -6.78 1.27 -13.60
N PRO A 129 -6.47 2.59 -13.60
CA PRO A 129 -6.40 3.40 -12.38
C PRO A 129 -7.70 3.44 -11.57
N ALA A 130 -8.86 3.24 -12.22
CA ALA A 130 -10.15 3.16 -11.55
C ALA A 130 -10.40 1.81 -10.85
N GLN A 131 -9.48 0.85 -11.00
CA GLN A 131 -9.58 -0.49 -10.42
C GLN A 131 -8.39 -0.79 -9.50
N ILE A 132 -7.94 0.19 -8.73
CA ILE A 132 -6.96 0.01 -7.67
C ILE A 132 -7.70 -0.37 -6.39
N ILE A 133 -7.38 -1.54 -5.84
CA ILE A 133 -7.93 -2.06 -4.59
C ILE A 133 -6.85 -1.89 -3.52
N ALA A 134 -7.15 -1.16 -2.44
CA ALA A 134 -6.28 -1.05 -1.29
C ALA A 134 -6.32 -2.34 -0.48
N CYS A 135 -5.17 -2.85 -0.07
CA CYS A 135 -5.08 -4.09 0.69
C CYS A 135 -3.99 -3.97 1.75
N GLY A 136 -4.16 -4.66 2.87
CA GLY A 136 -3.11 -4.68 3.87
C GLY A 136 -3.34 -5.68 4.99
N SER A 137 -2.28 -5.89 5.78
CA SER A 137 -2.28 -6.77 6.94
C SER A 137 -1.92 -5.98 8.20
N SER A 138 -2.69 -6.10 9.29
CA SER A 138 -2.42 -5.46 10.59
C SER A 138 -2.19 -3.94 10.42
N ALA A 139 -1.03 -3.40 10.77
CA ALA A 139 -0.68 -1.99 10.55
C ALA A 139 -0.89 -1.54 9.09
N GLY A 140 -0.58 -2.39 8.11
CA GLY A 140 -0.86 -2.12 6.70
C GLY A 140 -2.35 -2.11 6.38
N ALA A 141 -3.15 -2.93 7.06
CA ALA A 141 -4.60 -2.90 6.93
C ALA A 141 -5.21 -1.63 7.54
N ILE A 142 -4.67 -1.16 8.66
CA ILE A 142 -5.02 0.16 9.23
C ILE A 142 -4.69 1.25 8.22
N THR A 143 -3.51 1.22 7.61
CA THR A 143 -3.08 2.19 6.58
C THR A 143 -4.04 2.22 5.40
N ALA A 144 -4.41 1.06 4.84
CA ALA A 144 -5.33 0.96 3.70
C ALA A 144 -6.74 1.46 4.03
N LEU A 145 -7.28 1.07 5.20
CA LEU A 145 -8.59 1.53 5.67
C LEU A 145 -8.61 3.02 5.96
N GLN A 146 -7.55 3.54 6.61
CA GLN A 146 -7.45 4.95 6.92
C GLN A 146 -7.32 5.80 5.65
N ALA A 147 -6.55 5.35 4.65
CA ALA A 147 -6.44 6.04 3.37
C ALA A 147 -7.82 6.20 2.69
N GLU A 148 -8.62 5.15 2.63
CA GLU A 148 -9.97 5.23 2.08
C GLU A 148 -10.90 6.10 2.93
N TYR A 149 -10.82 6.00 4.27
CA TYR A 149 -11.58 6.86 5.17
C TYR A 149 -11.28 8.34 4.93
N GLU A 150 -10.00 8.72 4.79
CA GLU A 150 -9.58 10.09 4.52
C GLU A 150 -10.11 10.60 3.16
N ILE A 151 -10.12 9.74 2.14
CA ILE A 151 -10.68 10.06 0.81
C ILE A 151 -12.20 10.29 0.92
N CYS A 152 -12.93 9.37 1.54
CA CYS A 152 -14.38 9.46 1.70
C CYS A 152 -14.82 10.71 2.50
N ASN A 153 -14.00 11.15 3.44
CA ASN A 153 -14.27 12.34 4.26
C ASN A 153 -13.64 13.62 3.69
N GLN A 154 -13.03 13.55 2.52
CA GLN A 154 -12.44 14.71 1.82
C GLN A 154 -11.47 15.51 2.70
N THR A 155 -10.61 14.81 3.44
CA THR A 155 -9.58 15.46 4.25
C THR A 155 -8.42 15.97 3.37
N ALA A 156 -7.47 16.67 3.96
CA ALA A 156 -6.27 17.17 3.26
C ALA A 156 -5.45 16.04 2.59
N PHE A 157 -5.59 14.78 3.02
CA PHE A 157 -4.98 13.64 2.35
C PHE A 157 -5.60 13.42 0.96
N ALA A 158 -6.92 13.58 0.81
CA ALA A 158 -7.60 13.40 -0.48
C ALA A 158 -7.06 14.36 -1.56
N ASP A 159 -6.64 15.57 -1.17
CA ASP A 159 -6.05 16.56 -2.08
C ASP A 159 -4.70 16.14 -2.65
N ARG A 160 -4.05 15.13 -2.07
CA ARG A 160 -2.78 14.55 -2.56
C ARG A 160 -2.97 13.58 -3.73
N LEU A 161 -4.19 13.12 -3.96
CA LEU A 161 -4.57 12.17 -5.01
C LEU A 161 -5.28 12.90 -6.16
N PRO A 162 -5.38 12.28 -7.34
CA PRO A 162 -6.15 12.87 -8.43
C PRO A 162 -7.59 13.20 -8.03
N ALA A 163 -8.14 14.27 -8.57
CA ALA A 163 -9.50 14.70 -8.28
C ALA A 163 -10.52 13.55 -8.50
N ASN A 164 -11.39 13.35 -7.53
CA ASN A 164 -12.39 12.28 -7.51
C ASN A 164 -11.82 10.86 -7.51
N PHE A 165 -10.57 10.68 -7.11
CA PHE A 165 -10.00 9.34 -6.93
C PHE A 165 -10.67 8.64 -5.76
N ASN A 166 -10.98 7.35 -5.95
CA ASN A 166 -11.40 6.42 -4.89
C ASN A 166 -10.77 5.06 -5.18
N TYR A 167 -10.45 4.31 -4.13
CA TYR A 167 -10.12 2.90 -4.33
C TYR A 167 -11.36 2.12 -4.77
N ALA A 168 -11.20 1.14 -5.64
CA ALA A 168 -12.29 0.26 -6.08
C ALA A 168 -12.82 -0.64 -4.96
N GLY A 169 -12.08 -0.74 -3.87
CA GLY A 169 -12.42 -1.46 -2.65
C GLY A 169 -11.26 -1.55 -1.70
N VAL A 170 -11.52 -2.04 -0.49
CA VAL A 170 -10.49 -2.27 0.54
C VAL A 170 -10.56 -3.71 1.04
N ILE A 171 -9.41 -4.38 1.08
CA ILE A 171 -9.23 -5.71 1.68
C ILE A 171 -8.39 -5.55 2.94
N SER A 172 -8.99 -5.80 4.09
CA SER A 172 -8.35 -5.61 5.40
C SER A 172 -8.15 -6.93 6.12
N PHE A 173 -6.90 -7.30 6.36
CA PHE A 173 -6.55 -8.42 7.23
C PHE A 173 -6.17 -7.90 8.61
N SER A 174 -7.11 -7.96 9.56
CA SER A 174 -6.92 -7.52 10.96
C SER A 174 -6.59 -6.03 11.10
N GLY A 175 -7.29 -5.16 10.36
CA GLY A 175 -7.16 -3.71 10.45
C GLY A 175 -8.24 -3.06 11.31
N ALA A 176 -8.12 -1.75 11.48
CA ALA A 176 -9.09 -0.87 12.12
C ALA A 176 -9.04 0.53 11.50
N ILE A 177 -10.11 1.30 11.64
CA ILE A 177 -10.13 2.73 11.35
C ILE A 177 -9.86 3.48 12.65
N CYS A 178 -8.87 4.35 12.65
CA CYS A 178 -8.51 5.21 13.78
C CYS A 178 -9.07 6.62 13.53
N ALA A 179 -10.39 6.75 13.54
CA ALA A 179 -11.03 8.05 13.42
C ALA A 179 -10.79 8.86 14.71
N ASN A 180 -10.35 10.10 14.55
CA ASN A 180 -10.37 11.07 15.65
C ASN A 180 -11.85 11.40 15.90
N GLY A 181 -12.38 11.04 17.07
CA GLY A 181 -13.71 11.43 17.54
C GLY A 181 -13.76 12.90 17.92
#